data_2a8f427a9a4fad0686fb8bb228e54a27
#
_entry.id   2a8f427a9a4fad0686fb8bb228e54a27
#
_cell.length_a   1.000
_cell.length_b   1.000
_cell.length_c   1.000
_cell.angle_alpha   90.00
_cell.angle_beta   90.00
_cell.angle_gamma   90.00
#
_symmetry.space_group_name_H-M   'P 1'
#
loop_
_entity.id
_entity.type
_entity.pdbx_description
1 polymer ?
#
loop_
_entity_poly.entity_id
_entity_poly.type
_entity_poly.pdbx_seq_one_letter_code
_entity_poly.pdbx_strand_id
1 'polypeptide(L)'
;MQNPVENFKKHDWVIWILSVIIVVTSNILTGEIQIFTLCATVIGVTALIFVAKGNVWGQILTVIFSILYAIASLQFQYYGEMITYLGMTMPIAALSIVSWIRHPYEKGGSEVKIHKLTKLQTGVMWLLTAVVTTVFFFILQALHTPNLAVSTISIATSFLASYLMLFRNSYYALAYAANDIVLIVLWILASLTQI
;
A
#
# COMPACT_ATOMS: atom_id res chain seq x y z
N MET A 1 17.62 13.93 -10.22
CA MET A 1 17.35 12.95 -9.14
C MET A 1 18.56 12.07 -8.99
N GLN A 2 19.09 11.92 -7.79
CA GLN A 2 20.20 11.00 -7.49
C GLN A 2 19.79 9.56 -7.79
N ASN A 3 20.81 8.68 -7.92
CA ASN A 3 20.56 7.25 -8.14
C ASN A 3 19.66 6.70 -7.01
N PRO A 4 18.48 6.14 -7.33
CA PRO A 4 17.50 5.74 -6.33
C PRO A 4 17.99 4.62 -5.40
N VAL A 5 19.02 3.86 -5.78
CA VAL A 5 19.57 2.74 -5.00
C VAL A 5 20.89 3.08 -4.30
N GLU A 6 21.35 4.33 -4.37
CA GLU A 6 22.65 4.75 -3.81
C GLU A 6 22.74 4.50 -2.29
N ASN A 7 21.63 4.65 -1.58
CA ASN A 7 21.53 4.48 -0.12
C ASN A 7 21.13 3.07 0.31
N PHE A 8 21.09 2.10 -0.62
CA PHE A 8 20.72 0.72 -0.28
C PHE A 8 21.88 0.02 0.42
N LYS A 9 21.59 -0.53 1.59
CA LYS A 9 22.52 -1.36 2.38
C LYS A 9 22.36 -2.83 1.98
N LYS A 10 23.33 -3.66 2.35
CA LYS A 10 23.29 -5.11 2.04
C LYS A 10 22.02 -5.80 2.52
N HIS A 11 21.50 -5.43 3.69
CA HIS A 11 20.26 -6.01 4.22
C HIS A 11 19.02 -5.63 3.39
N ASP A 12 18.98 -4.45 2.77
CA ASP A 12 17.87 -4.05 1.91
C ASP A 12 17.79 -4.94 0.67
N TRP A 13 18.94 -5.24 0.07
CA TRP A 13 19.04 -6.17 -1.04
C TRP A 13 18.64 -7.59 -0.65
N VAL A 14 19.07 -8.06 0.53
CA VAL A 14 18.68 -9.38 1.04
C VAL A 14 17.18 -9.47 1.23
N ILE A 15 16.57 -8.47 1.85
CA ILE A 15 15.10 -8.42 2.05
C ILE A 15 14.39 -8.41 0.69
N TRP A 16 14.84 -7.58 -0.26
CA TRP A 16 14.23 -7.52 -1.58
C TRP A 16 14.31 -8.85 -2.32
N ILE A 17 15.49 -9.48 -2.37
CA ILE A 17 15.72 -10.77 -3.03
C ILE A 17 14.84 -11.86 -2.40
N LEU A 18 14.81 -11.94 -1.06
CA LEU A 18 13.98 -12.91 -0.36
C LEU A 18 12.49 -12.70 -0.66
N SER A 19 12.02 -11.46 -0.65
CA SER A 19 10.64 -11.13 -0.97
C SER A 19 10.27 -11.51 -2.41
N VAL A 20 11.16 -11.24 -3.38
CA VAL A 20 10.96 -11.63 -4.79
C VAL A 20 10.94 -13.16 -4.92
N ILE A 21 11.85 -13.88 -4.25
CA ILE A 21 11.87 -15.34 -4.26
C ILE A 21 10.55 -15.90 -3.72
N ILE A 22 10.03 -15.37 -2.59
CA ILE A 22 8.76 -15.81 -2.00
C ILE A 22 7.62 -15.59 -2.99
N VAL A 23 7.54 -14.42 -3.62
CA VAL A 23 6.49 -14.07 -4.60
C VAL A 23 6.55 -15.00 -5.82
N VAL A 24 7.73 -15.20 -6.38
CA VAL A 24 7.91 -16.08 -7.55
C VAL A 24 7.57 -17.53 -7.20
N THR A 25 8.06 -18.02 -6.06
CA THR A 25 7.79 -19.38 -5.61
C THR A 25 6.29 -19.59 -5.35
N SER A 26 5.62 -18.63 -4.69
CA SER A 26 4.18 -18.67 -4.46
C SER A 26 3.40 -18.74 -5.78
N ASN A 27 3.77 -17.92 -6.76
CA ASN A 27 3.12 -17.90 -8.07
C ASN A 27 3.31 -19.23 -8.84
N ILE A 28 4.49 -19.85 -8.75
CA ILE A 28 4.75 -21.16 -9.36
C ILE A 28 3.93 -22.28 -8.69
N LEU A 29 3.80 -22.23 -7.36
CA LEU A 29 3.06 -23.25 -6.59
C LEU A 29 1.55 -23.24 -6.84
N THR A 30 0.99 -22.15 -7.35
CA THR A 30 -0.44 -22.10 -7.74
C THR A 30 -0.76 -22.91 -9.00
N GLY A 31 0.26 -23.41 -9.72
CA GLY A 31 0.10 -24.25 -10.91
C GLY A 31 -0.23 -23.50 -12.21
N GLU A 32 -0.63 -22.24 -12.11
CA GLU A 32 -0.88 -21.37 -13.25
C GLU A 32 -0.04 -20.10 -13.13
N ILE A 33 1.02 -19.99 -13.93
CA ILE A 33 1.89 -18.80 -13.93
C ILE A 33 1.16 -17.64 -14.61
N GLN A 34 0.63 -16.74 -13.80
CA GLN A 34 0.02 -15.50 -14.28
C GLN A 34 1.08 -14.40 -14.34
N ILE A 35 1.73 -14.27 -15.50
CA ILE A 35 2.85 -13.33 -15.72
C ILE A 35 2.44 -11.90 -15.36
N PHE A 36 1.24 -11.46 -15.69
CA PHE A 36 0.75 -10.12 -15.38
C PHE A 36 0.70 -9.86 -13.86
N THR A 37 0.09 -10.78 -13.11
CA THR A 37 -0.02 -10.69 -11.65
C THR A 37 1.36 -10.78 -11.00
N LEU A 38 2.25 -11.64 -11.51
CA LEU A 38 3.62 -11.75 -11.04
C LEU A 38 4.39 -10.43 -11.22
N CYS A 39 4.32 -9.82 -12.42
CA CYS A 39 4.95 -8.52 -12.67
C CYS A 39 4.41 -7.43 -11.74
N ALA A 40 3.08 -7.36 -11.57
CA ALA A 40 2.46 -6.41 -10.66
C ALA A 40 2.97 -6.60 -9.23
N THR A 41 3.02 -7.83 -8.72
CA THR A 41 3.46 -8.13 -7.36
C THR A 41 4.94 -7.81 -7.15
N VAL A 42 5.82 -8.10 -8.13
CA VAL A 42 7.25 -7.73 -8.06
C VAL A 42 7.43 -6.20 -8.02
N ILE A 43 6.63 -5.46 -8.80
CA ILE A 43 6.61 -3.99 -8.72
C ILE A 43 6.16 -3.53 -7.34
N GLY A 44 5.10 -4.14 -6.78
CA GLY A 44 4.60 -3.84 -5.44
C GLY A 44 5.64 -4.07 -4.35
N VAL A 45 6.30 -5.23 -4.34
CA VAL A 45 7.39 -5.55 -3.40
C VAL A 45 8.54 -4.54 -3.53
N THR A 46 8.90 -4.18 -4.78
CA THR A 46 9.95 -3.19 -5.02
C THR A 46 9.53 -1.81 -4.50
N ALA A 47 8.27 -1.41 -4.71
CA ALA A 47 7.72 -0.17 -4.17
C ALA A 47 7.85 -0.10 -2.65
N LEU A 48 7.53 -1.19 -1.93
CA LEU A 48 7.60 -1.25 -0.47
C LEU A 48 9.01 -1.00 0.06
N ILE A 49 10.05 -1.54 -0.58
CA ILE A 49 11.45 -1.29 -0.17
C ILE A 49 11.81 0.19 -0.30
N PHE A 50 11.43 0.84 -1.41
CA PHE A 50 11.67 2.28 -1.58
C PHE A 50 10.82 3.12 -0.62
N VAL A 51 9.57 2.76 -0.36
CA VAL A 51 8.71 3.41 0.64
C VAL A 51 9.34 3.30 2.02
N ALA A 52 9.83 2.11 2.41
CA ALA A 52 10.49 1.90 3.71
C ALA A 52 11.73 2.79 3.90
N LYS A 53 12.41 3.16 2.81
CA LYS A 53 13.52 4.13 2.81
C LYS A 53 13.08 5.59 2.76
N GLY A 54 11.79 5.88 2.71
CA GLY A 54 11.30 7.24 2.49
C GLY A 54 11.65 7.79 1.12
N ASN A 55 11.87 6.94 0.12
CA ASN A 55 12.30 7.33 -1.22
C ASN A 55 11.09 7.55 -2.13
N VAL A 56 11.05 8.68 -2.84
CA VAL A 56 9.96 9.09 -3.75
C VAL A 56 9.67 8.02 -4.81
N TRP A 57 10.67 7.27 -5.26
CA TRP A 57 10.48 6.18 -6.22
C TRP A 57 9.50 5.12 -5.72
N GLY A 58 9.43 4.90 -4.40
CA GLY A 58 8.42 4.02 -3.82
C GLY A 58 7.00 4.46 -4.13
N GLN A 59 6.72 5.76 -4.06
CA GLN A 59 5.39 6.30 -4.37
C GLN A 59 5.06 6.20 -5.87
N ILE A 60 6.05 6.44 -6.75
CA ILE A 60 5.89 6.27 -8.20
C ILE A 60 5.54 4.81 -8.53
N LEU A 61 6.29 3.87 -7.96
CA LEU A 61 6.03 2.44 -8.13
C LEU A 61 4.68 2.02 -7.52
N THR A 62 4.27 2.63 -6.40
CA THR A 62 2.95 2.38 -5.80
C THR A 62 1.82 2.81 -6.72
N VAL A 63 1.94 3.95 -7.42
CA VAL A 63 0.95 4.36 -8.43
C VAL A 63 0.86 3.33 -9.55
N ILE A 64 2.00 2.90 -10.10
CA ILE A 64 2.06 1.89 -11.17
C ILE A 64 1.44 0.57 -10.67
N PHE A 65 1.85 0.12 -9.48
CA PHE A 65 1.31 -1.08 -8.85
C PHE A 65 -0.20 -1.01 -8.67
N SER A 66 -0.73 0.13 -8.19
CA SER A 66 -2.17 0.32 -7.96
C SER A 66 -2.98 0.17 -9.24
N ILE A 67 -2.48 0.69 -10.36
CA ILE A 67 -3.12 0.54 -11.67
C ILE A 67 -3.12 -0.93 -12.11
N LEU A 68 -1.96 -1.59 -12.04
CA LEU A 68 -1.83 -3.00 -12.44
C LEU A 68 -2.68 -3.91 -11.57
N TYR A 69 -2.68 -3.66 -10.25
CA TYR A 69 -3.46 -4.44 -9.30
C TYR A 69 -4.97 -4.23 -9.50
N ALA A 70 -5.40 -3.00 -9.81
CA ALA A 70 -6.79 -2.72 -10.13
C ALA A 70 -7.26 -3.45 -11.41
N ILE A 71 -6.41 -3.53 -12.43
CA ILE A 71 -6.68 -4.31 -13.65
C ILE A 71 -6.80 -5.80 -13.31
N ALA A 72 -5.87 -6.35 -12.52
CA ALA A 72 -5.95 -7.73 -12.05
C ALA A 72 -7.24 -7.98 -11.25
N SER A 73 -7.56 -7.10 -10.30
CA SER A 73 -8.77 -7.19 -9.47
C SER A 73 -10.04 -7.17 -10.32
N LEU A 74 -10.08 -6.37 -11.40
CA LEU A 74 -11.19 -6.35 -12.34
C LEU A 74 -11.33 -7.71 -13.07
N GLN A 75 -10.23 -8.33 -13.50
CA GLN A 75 -10.26 -9.63 -14.18
C GLN A 75 -10.80 -10.74 -13.26
N PHE A 76 -10.48 -10.68 -11.96
CA PHE A 76 -10.97 -11.61 -10.95
C PHE A 76 -12.31 -11.21 -10.32
N GLN A 77 -12.94 -10.12 -10.80
CA GLN A 77 -14.19 -9.57 -10.26
C GLN A 77 -14.11 -9.12 -8.78
N TYR A 78 -12.90 -8.80 -8.32
CA TYR A 78 -12.66 -8.23 -6.98
C TYR A 78 -12.86 -6.72 -6.98
N TYR A 79 -14.12 -6.28 -7.17
CA TYR A 79 -14.48 -4.87 -7.34
C TYR A 79 -14.14 -4.02 -6.11
N GLY A 80 -14.24 -4.58 -4.91
CA GLY A 80 -13.87 -3.89 -3.66
C GLY A 80 -12.38 -3.50 -3.65
N GLU A 81 -11.50 -4.43 -4.02
CA GLU A 81 -10.06 -4.19 -4.15
C GLU A 81 -9.77 -3.15 -5.24
N MET A 82 -10.37 -3.31 -6.42
CA MET A 82 -10.22 -2.36 -7.52
C MET A 82 -10.55 -0.92 -7.07
N ILE A 83 -11.70 -0.73 -6.42
CA ILE A 83 -12.14 0.59 -5.94
C ILE A 83 -11.19 1.13 -4.86
N THR A 84 -10.71 0.28 -3.95
CA THR A 84 -9.74 0.67 -2.91
C THR A 84 -8.43 1.15 -3.52
N TYR A 85 -7.90 0.43 -4.51
CA TYR A 85 -6.63 0.82 -5.13
C TYR A 85 -6.75 2.05 -6.01
N LEU A 86 -7.81 2.19 -6.82
CA LEU A 86 -8.01 3.35 -7.69
C LEU A 86 -8.57 4.57 -6.93
N GLY A 87 -9.45 4.36 -5.97
CA GLY A 87 -10.14 5.44 -5.26
C GLY A 87 -9.41 5.96 -4.02
N MET A 88 -8.52 5.18 -3.42
CA MET A 88 -7.81 5.55 -2.20
C MET A 88 -6.28 5.49 -2.37
N THR A 89 -5.73 4.31 -2.70
CA THR A 89 -4.28 4.09 -2.69
C THR A 89 -3.58 4.92 -3.76
N MET A 90 -4.04 4.86 -5.01
CA MET A 90 -3.42 5.59 -6.12
C MET A 90 -3.47 7.11 -5.93
N PRO A 91 -4.61 7.75 -5.61
CA PRO A 91 -4.66 9.20 -5.37
C PRO A 91 -3.76 9.65 -4.23
N ILE A 92 -3.72 8.90 -3.11
CA ILE A 92 -2.86 9.25 -1.97
C ILE A 92 -1.38 9.08 -2.34
N ALA A 93 -1.01 8.03 -3.06
CA ALA A 93 0.36 7.85 -3.55
C ALA A 93 0.77 8.98 -4.52
N ALA A 94 -0.12 9.38 -5.44
CA ALA A 94 0.13 10.51 -6.34
C ALA A 94 0.33 11.83 -5.59
N LEU A 95 -0.49 12.12 -4.58
CA LEU A 95 -0.31 13.28 -3.70
C LEU A 95 0.99 13.16 -2.89
N SER A 96 1.36 11.95 -2.47
CA SER A 96 2.61 11.69 -1.75
C SER A 96 3.83 11.96 -2.62
N ILE A 97 3.80 11.65 -3.92
CA ILE A 97 4.89 12.02 -4.85
C ILE A 97 5.13 13.53 -4.79
N VAL A 98 4.07 14.33 -4.93
CA VAL A 98 4.18 15.81 -4.88
C VAL A 98 4.69 16.29 -3.52
N SER A 99 4.15 15.73 -2.43
CA SER A 99 4.55 16.06 -1.06
C SER A 99 6.03 15.74 -0.81
N TRP A 100 6.47 14.57 -1.25
CA TRP A 100 7.82 14.06 -1.01
C TRP A 100 8.87 14.80 -1.83
N ILE A 101 8.59 15.10 -3.11
CA ILE A 101 9.48 15.91 -3.98
C ILE A 101 9.68 17.32 -3.41
N ARG A 102 8.64 17.91 -2.81
CA ARG A 102 8.71 19.26 -2.25
C ARG A 102 9.48 19.36 -0.92
N HIS A 103 9.72 18.22 -0.27
CA HIS A 103 10.36 18.18 1.05
C HIS A 103 11.48 17.13 1.11
N PRO A 104 12.51 17.22 0.26
CA PRO A 104 13.62 16.29 0.29
C PRO A 104 14.42 16.42 1.59
N TYR A 105 15.03 15.33 2.04
CA TYR A 105 15.95 15.34 3.20
C TYR A 105 17.19 16.16 2.90
N GLU A 106 17.78 15.97 1.70
CA GLU A 106 18.88 16.77 1.17
C GLU A 106 18.51 17.39 -0.18
N LYS A 107 19.10 18.56 -0.50
CA LYS A 107 18.83 19.22 -1.79
C LYS A 107 19.22 18.31 -2.95
N GLY A 108 18.24 17.97 -3.79
CA GLY A 108 18.42 17.06 -4.93
C GLY A 108 18.34 15.57 -4.60
N GLY A 109 18.20 15.19 -3.31
CA GLY A 109 18.00 13.81 -2.88
C GLY A 109 16.61 13.28 -3.20
N SER A 110 16.49 11.95 -3.20
CA SER A 110 15.23 11.22 -3.41
C SER A 110 14.54 10.82 -2.10
N GLU A 111 15.23 10.96 -0.97
CA GLU A 111 14.70 10.65 0.37
C GLU A 111 13.95 11.86 0.93
N VAL A 112 12.90 11.58 1.70
CA VAL A 112 12.00 12.60 2.22
C VAL A 112 12.33 12.99 3.67
N LYS A 113 12.18 14.26 3.99
CA LYS A 113 12.30 14.77 5.36
C LYS A 113 11.07 14.38 6.19
N ILE A 114 11.29 13.72 7.32
CA ILE A 114 10.24 13.33 8.27
C ILE A 114 9.55 14.57 8.84
N HIS A 115 8.23 14.50 8.97
CA HIS A 115 7.37 15.52 9.56
C HIS A 115 6.56 14.96 10.73
N LYS A 116 6.48 15.72 11.83
CA LYS A 116 5.59 15.41 12.95
C LYS A 116 4.24 16.09 12.72
N LEU A 117 3.16 15.33 12.81
CA LEU A 117 1.81 15.88 12.65
C LEU A 117 1.52 16.95 13.72
N THR A 118 0.87 18.03 13.31
CA THR A 118 0.28 19.01 14.23
C THR A 118 -1.01 18.46 14.84
N LYS A 119 -1.48 19.04 15.95
CA LYS A 119 -2.76 18.64 16.58
C LYS A 119 -3.94 18.73 15.59
N LEU A 120 -3.95 19.78 14.74
CA LEU A 120 -4.97 19.95 13.71
C LEU A 120 -4.90 18.82 12.67
N GLN A 121 -3.69 18.52 12.14
CA GLN A 121 -3.50 17.43 11.18
C GLN A 121 -3.93 16.07 11.76
N THR A 122 -3.64 15.84 13.05
CA THR A 122 -4.10 14.63 13.74
C THR A 122 -5.62 14.58 13.87
N GLY A 123 -6.26 15.69 14.20
CA GLY A 123 -7.73 15.78 14.24
C GLY A 123 -8.36 15.51 12.86
N VAL A 124 -7.82 16.14 11.82
CA VAL A 124 -8.26 15.92 10.42
C VAL A 124 -8.04 14.46 10.01
N MET A 125 -6.93 13.84 10.39
CA MET A 125 -6.65 12.42 10.14
C MET A 125 -7.78 11.52 10.67
N TRP A 126 -8.17 11.69 11.94
CA TRP A 126 -9.22 10.88 12.53
C TRP A 126 -10.59 11.14 11.91
N LEU A 127 -10.90 12.41 11.61
CA LEU A 127 -12.16 12.78 10.93
C LEU A 127 -12.23 12.15 9.54
N LEU A 128 -11.18 12.30 8.72
CA LEU A 128 -11.15 11.71 7.38
C LEU A 128 -11.16 10.19 7.42
N THR A 129 -10.47 9.57 8.38
CA THR A 129 -10.53 8.11 8.57
C THR A 129 -11.96 7.66 8.82
N ALA A 130 -12.70 8.34 9.72
CA ALA A 130 -14.11 8.01 9.99
C ALA A 130 -14.97 8.17 8.74
N VAL A 131 -14.83 9.28 8.00
CA VAL A 131 -15.60 9.54 6.77
C VAL A 131 -15.30 8.50 5.70
N VAL A 132 -14.02 8.27 5.39
CA VAL A 132 -13.61 7.30 4.36
C VAL A 132 -14.06 5.89 4.74
N THR A 133 -13.86 5.48 5.99
CA THR A 133 -14.29 4.16 6.47
C THR A 133 -15.80 3.98 6.32
N THR A 134 -16.58 5.01 6.67
CA THR A 134 -18.05 4.96 6.54
C THR A 134 -18.48 4.86 5.07
N VAL A 135 -17.88 5.67 4.18
CA VAL A 135 -18.18 5.61 2.75
C VAL A 135 -17.85 4.23 2.17
N PHE A 136 -16.65 3.72 2.48
CA PHE A 136 -16.24 2.40 2.00
C PHE A 136 -17.05 1.26 2.60
N PHE A 137 -17.52 1.37 3.85
CA PHE A 137 -18.43 0.40 4.44
C PHE A 137 -19.68 0.21 3.57
N PHE A 138 -20.34 1.31 3.14
CA PHE A 138 -21.50 1.22 2.27
C PHE A 138 -21.16 0.70 0.87
N ILE A 139 -20.01 1.06 0.32
CA ILE A 139 -19.54 0.53 -0.97
C ILE A 139 -19.33 -0.99 -0.87
N LEU A 140 -18.58 -1.45 0.13
CA LEU A 140 -18.30 -2.87 0.34
C LEU A 140 -19.57 -3.67 0.63
N GLN A 141 -20.51 -3.09 1.38
CA GLN A 141 -21.82 -3.68 1.63
C GLN A 141 -22.62 -3.83 0.32
N ALA A 142 -22.66 -2.79 -0.51
CA ALA A 142 -23.36 -2.82 -1.81
C ALA A 142 -22.73 -3.84 -2.78
N LEU A 143 -21.42 -4.10 -2.68
CA LEU A 143 -20.70 -5.09 -3.45
C LEU A 143 -20.76 -6.51 -2.85
N HIS A 144 -21.55 -6.70 -1.78
CA HIS A 144 -21.66 -7.99 -1.07
C HIS A 144 -20.31 -8.58 -0.67
N THR A 145 -19.36 -7.73 -0.25
CA THR A 145 -18.00 -8.15 0.11
C THR A 145 -18.03 -9.11 1.30
N PRO A 146 -17.42 -10.29 1.20
CA PRO A 146 -17.30 -11.23 2.32
C PRO A 146 -16.55 -10.59 3.51
N ASN A 147 -16.88 -11.04 4.74
CA ASN A 147 -16.23 -10.58 5.97
C ASN A 147 -16.24 -9.03 6.12
N LEU A 148 -17.37 -8.40 5.81
CA LEU A 148 -17.57 -6.95 5.74
C LEU A 148 -16.93 -6.17 6.91
N ALA A 149 -17.04 -6.68 8.15
CA ALA A 149 -16.49 -6.02 9.32
C ALA A 149 -14.95 -5.94 9.26
N VAL A 150 -14.28 -7.05 8.95
CA VAL A 150 -12.81 -7.09 8.87
C VAL A 150 -12.31 -6.30 7.66
N SER A 151 -13.00 -6.39 6.51
CA SER A 151 -12.72 -5.57 5.33
C SER A 151 -12.85 -4.07 5.63
N THR A 152 -13.85 -3.66 6.41
CA THR A 152 -14.01 -2.26 6.84
C THR A 152 -12.88 -1.81 7.76
N ILE A 153 -12.43 -2.66 8.69
CA ILE A 153 -11.27 -2.36 9.55
C ILE A 153 -10.00 -2.22 8.71
N SER A 154 -9.81 -3.04 7.68
CA SER A 154 -8.66 -2.91 6.77
C SER A 154 -8.64 -1.58 6.02
N ILE A 155 -9.80 -1.07 5.59
CA ILE A 155 -9.91 0.27 4.99
C ILE A 155 -9.48 1.36 5.99
N ALA A 156 -9.95 1.29 7.24
CA ALA A 156 -9.60 2.27 8.26
C ALA A 156 -8.08 2.30 8.53
N THR A 157 -7.47 1.13 8.71
CA THR A 157 -6.04 1.01 8.97
C THR A 157 -5.18 1.39 7.76
N SER A 158 -5.60 1.00 6.54
CA SER A 158 -4.95 1.41 5.28
C SER A 158 -5.00 2.92 5.08
N PHE A 159 -6.15 3.55 5.33
CA PHE A 159 -6.27 4.99 5.20
C PHE A 159 -5.39 5.73 6.21
N LEU A 160 -5.38 5.30 7.47
CA LEU A 160 -4.48 5.85 8.51
C LEU A 160 -3.02 5.77 8.09
N ALA A 161 -2.57 4.60 7.62
CA ALA A 161 -1.21 4.40 7.16
C ALA A 161 -0.87 5.32 5.97
N SER A 162 -1.76 5.39 4.99
CA SER A 162 -1.60 6.22 3.79
C SER A 162 -1.60 7.72 4.12
N TYR A 163 -2.43 8.16 5.06
CA TYR A 163 -2.43 9.55 5.54
C TYR A 163 -1.10 9.92 6.22
N LEU A 164 -0.63 9.06 7.13
CA LEU A 164 0.65 9.24 7.80
C LEU A 164 1.81 9.29 6.79
N MET A 165 1.77 8.44 5.77
CA MET A 165 2.74 8.40 4.67
C MET A 165 2.71 9.70 3.83
N LEU A 166 1.53 10.18 3.46
CA LEU A 166 1.34 11.44 2.74
C LEU A 166 1.98 12.62 3.48
N PHE A 167 1.81 12.68 4.79
CA PHE A 167 2.40 13.69 5.66
C PHE A 167 3.82 13.34 6.13
N ARG A 168 4.44 12.28 5.61
CA ARG A 168 5.84 11.88 5.89
C ARG A 168 6.10 11.60 7.37
N ASN A 169 5.08 11.15 8.08
CA ASN A 169 5.20 10.81 9.49
C ASN A 169 5.77 9.41 9.65
N SER A 170 6.82 9.23 10.47
CA SER A 170 7.52 7.95 10.63
C SER A 170 6.64 6.79 11.12
N TYR A 171 5.49 7.09 11.74
CA TYR A 171 4.54 6.06 12.18
C TYR A 171 3.79 5.37 11.03
N TYR A 172 3.92 5.83 9.78
CA TYR A 172 3.27 5.16 8.65
C TYR A 172 3.68 3.69 8.54
N ALA A 173 4.95 3.35 8.78
CA ALA A 173 5.44 1.97 8.72
C ALA A 173 4.75 1.08 9.76
N LEU A 174 4.59 1.57 11.00
CA LEU A 174 3.87 0.85 12.05
C LEU A 174 2.38 0.70 11.72
N ALA A 175 1.77 1.74 11.14
CA ALA A 175 0.36 1.69 10.73
C ALA A 175 0.13 0.69 9.59
N TYR A 176 1.06 0.60 8.61
CA TYR A 176 1.01 -0.44 7.58
C TYR A 176 1.20 -1.83 8.18
N ALA A 177 2.14 -2.03 9.10
CA ALA A 177 2.32 -3.32 9.78
C ALA A 177 1.03 -3.75 10.54
N ALA A 178 0.34 -2.80 11.19
CA ALA A 178 -0.95 -3.07 11.81
C ALA A 178 -2.03 -3.44 10.77
N ASN A 179 -2.05 -2.77 9.62
CA ASN A 179 -2.94 -3.12 8.52
C ASN A 179 -2.65 -4.51 7.96
N ASP A 180 -1.39 -4.89 7.83
CA ASP A 180 -0.99 -6.21 7.34
C ASP A 180 -1.51 -7.33 8.25
N ILE A 181 -1.52 -7.12 9.58
CA ILE A 181 -2.14 -8.07 10.53
C ILE A 181 -3.63 -8.22 10.25
N VAL A 182 -4.35 -7.11 10.01
CA VAL A 182 -5.79 -7.16 9.66
C VAL A 182 -5.99 -7.92 8.34
N LEU A 183 -5.14 -7.67 7.34
CA LEU A 183 -5.21 -8.37 6.05
C LEU A 183 -4.93 -9.88 6.18
N ILE A 184 -3.96 -10.28 7.01
CA ILE A 184 -3.69 -11.69 7.30
C ILE A 184 -4.96 -12.35 7.88
N VAL A 185 -5.62 -11.72 8.87
CA VAL A 185 -6.87 -12.23 9.43
C VAL A 185 -7.95 -12.32 8.36
N LEU A 186 -8.08 -11.31 7.49
CA LEU A 186 -9.05 -11.31 6.39
C LEU A 186 -8.83 -12.48 5.44
N TRP A 187 -7.59 -12.74 5.03
CA TRP A 187 -7.26 -13.85 4.14
C TRP A 187 -7.45 -15.22 4.76
N ILE A 188 -7.16 -15.37 6.06
CA ILE A 188 -7.48 -16.60 6.80
C ILE A 188 -8.99 -16.84 6.79
N LEU A 189 -9.80 -15.83 7.10
CA LEU A 189 -11.26 -15.94 7.08
C LEU A 189 -11.78 -16.24 5.66
N ALA A 190 -11.23 -15.60 4.64
CA ALA A 190 -11.59 -15.85 3.24
C ALA A 190 -11.30 -17.30 2.84
N SER A 191 -10.16 -17.85 3.22
CA SER A 191 -9.81 -19.26 2.92
C SER A 191 -10.73 -20.26 3.62
N LEU A 192 -11.22 -19.95 4.82
CA LEU A 192 -12.16 -20.81 5.55
C LEU A 192 -13.59 -20.78 5.00
N THR A 193 -13.97 -19.71 4.31
CA THR A 193 -15.33 -19.56 3.73
C THR A 193 -15.45 -20.09 2.31
N GLN A 194 -14.33 -20.42 1.65
CA GLN A 194 -14.31 -21.00 0.30
C GLN A 194 -14.28 -22.55 0.31
N ILE A 195 -14.27 -23.18 1.48
CA ILE A 195 -14.41 -24.63 1.69
C ILE A 195 -15.87 -24.97 1.95
#